data_9cf94fabbfed612989933ff036aae738
#
_entry.id   9cf94fabbfed612989933ff036aae738
#
_cell.length_a   1.000
_cell.length_b   1.000
_cell.length_c   1.000
_cell.angle_alpha   90.00
_cell.angle_beta   90.00
_cell.angle_gamma   90.00
#
_symmetry.space_group_name_H-M   'P 1'
#
loop_
_entity.id
_entity.type
_entity.pdbx_description
1 polymer ?
#
loop_
_entity_poly.entity_id
_entity_poly.type
_entity_poly.pdbx_seq_one_letter_code
_entity_poly.pdbx_strand_id
1 'polypeptide(L)'
;MILNAEKLSMRYETGDVIVNALKNVSFQIRRGEFIVVLGPSGSGKSTLLNIVGGMDRPTSGAMWYGNQNVTDKTLDQLALYRRDVVGFVFQFFNLIPSLTARENVELAASLVKSAMKADEALAMVGLEERAGHFPSQLSGGEQQRISVARAVVKRPDLLLCDEPTGALDSKNSIAVVKLLLDVRKRLNCPVMTITHNPEMALVADRIFHMKDGELIRIEDNEAPCTAEELDW
;
A
#
# COMPACT_ATOMS: atom_id res chain seq x y z
N MET A 1 15.65 -4.35 -8.18
CA MET A 1 14.31 -4.82 -8.53
C MET A 1 13.86 -5.79 -7.46
N ILE A 2 12.68 -5.63 -6.90
CA ILE A 2 12.13 -6.55 -5.90
C ILE A 2 10.91 -7.30 -6.43
N LEU A 3 10.14 -6.69 -7.35
CA LEU A 3 8.97 -7.29 -7.95
C LEU A 3 8.98 -7.03 -9.46
N ASN A 4 8.61 -8.05 -10.23
CA ASN A 4 8.42 -7.99 -11.68
C ASN A 4 7.04 -8.56 -12.03
N ALA A 5 6.26 -7.81 -12.78
CA ALA A 5 4.96 -8.20 -13.27
C ALA A 5 4.94 -8.20 -14.80
N GLU A 6 4.44 -9.27 -15.41
CA GLU A 6 4.42 -9.47 -16.85
C GLU A 6 3.04 -9.85 -17.32
N LYS A 7 2.44 -8.99 -18.15
CA LYS A 7 1.15 -9.19 -18.85
C LYS A 7 0.02 -9.64 -17.91
N LEU A 8 -0.03 -9.05 -16.70
CA LEU A 8 -1.10 -9.34 -15.74
C LEU A 8 -2.45 -8.95 -16.35
N SER A 9 -3.37 -9.89 -16.37
CA SER A 9 -4.75 -9.65 -16.76
C SER A 9 -5.70 -10.20 -15.70
N MET A 10 -6.79 -9.49 -15.45
CA MET A 10 -7.82 -9.92 -14.52
C MET A 10 -9.19 -9.75 -15.10
N ARG A 11 -9.94 -10.83 -15.11
CA ARG A 11 -11.31 -10.90 -15.58
C ARG A 11 -12.21 -11.40 -14.47
N TYR A 12 -13.20 -10.61 -14.12
CA TYR A 12 -14.28 -11.04 -13.24
C TYR A 12 -15.49 -11.46 -14.05
N GLU A 13 -16.11 -12.56 -13.65
CA GLU A 13 -17.33 -13.10 -14.27
C GLU A 13 -18.41 -13.18 -13.19
N THR A 14 -19.52 -12.46 -13.40
CA THR A 14 -20.68 -12.48 -12.49
C THR A 14 -21.92 -12.68 -13.32
N GLY A 15 -22.40 -13.93 -13.40
CA GLY A 15 -23.46 -14.31 -14.34
C GLY A 15 -23.04 -14.03 -15.77
N ASP A 16 -23.84 -13.26 -16.52
CA ASP A 16 -23.57 -12.89 -17.92
C ASP A 16 -22.65 -11.67 -18.07
N VAL A 17 -22.29 -11.03 -16.96
CA VAL A 17 -21.44 -9.82 -16.98
C VAL A 17 -19.97 -10.19 -16.88
N ILE A 18 -19.17 -9.74 -17.87
CA ILE A 18 -17.73 -9.91 -17.90
C ILE A 18 -17.08 -8.55 -17.77
N VAL A 19 -16.23 -8.41 -16.75
CA VAL A 19 -15.43 -7.20 -16.51
C VAL A 19 -13.96 -7.52 -16.62
N ASN A 20 -13.27 -6.95 -17.63
CA ASN A 20 -11.82 -7.03 -17.76
C ASN A 20 -11.18 -5.91 -16.91
N ALA A 21 -10.91 -6.22 -15.66
CA ALA A 21 -10.40 -5.25 -14.69
C ALA A 21 -8.91 -4.91 -14.92
N LEU A 22 -8.12 -5.86 -15.46
CA LEU A 22 -6.75 -5.61 -15.93
C LEU A 22 -6.53 -6.27 -17.28
N LYS A 23 -5.71 -5.60 -18.15
CA LYS A 23 -5.41 -6.01 -19.51
C LYS A 23 -3.91 -5.90 -19.78
N ASN A 24 -3.19 -7.02 -19.75
CA ASN A 24 -1.77 -7.13 -20.09
C ASN A 24 -0.84 -6.13 -19.38
N VAL A 25 -1.09 -5.84 -18.11
CA VAL A 25 -0.32 -4.87 -17.32
C VAL A 25 1.06 -5.43 -17.00
N SER A 26 2.13 -4.70 -17.34
CA SER A 26 3.51 -5.08 -17.08
C SER A 26 4.27 -3.93 -16.44
N PHE A 27 5.00 -4.20 -15.35
CA PHE A 27 5.79 -3.21 -14.64
C PHE A 27 6.81 -3.87 -13.71
N GLN A 28 7.70 -3.06 -13.17
CA GLN A 28 8.68 -3.48 -12.17
C GLN A 28 8.65 -2.53 -10.98
N ILE A 29 8.90 -3.06 -9.77
CA ILE A 29 9.08 -2.29 -8.53
C ILE A 29 10.55 -2.42 -8.11
N ARG A 30 11.20 -1.28 -7.84
CA ARG A 30 12.57 -1.19 -7.35
C ARG A 30 12.57 -0.99 -5.84
N ARG A 31 13.66 -1.33 -5.17
CA ARG A 31 13.80 -1.11 -3.72
C ARG A 31 13.83 0.39 -3.41
N GLY A 32 13.10 0.78 -2.38
CA GLY A 32 13.12 2.15 -1.86
C GLY A 32 12.45 3.20 -2.75
N GLU A 33 11.71 2.84 -3.82
CA GLU A 33 10.97 3.81 -4.65
C GLU A 33 9.57 4.12 -4.08
N PHE A 34 9.10 5.32 -4.34
CA PHE A 34 7.71 5.74 -4.07
C PHE A 34 6.95 5.79 -5.38
N ILE A 35 6.00 4.89 -5.55
CA ILE A 35 5.19 4.76 -6.77
C ILE A 35 3.79 5.28 -6.49
N VAL A 36 3.29 6.15 -7.34
CA VAL A 36 1.90 6.58 -7.34
C VAL A 36 1.19 6.03 -8.56
N VAL A 37 0.11 5.30 -8.35
CA VAL A 37 -0.77 4.78 -9.41
C VAL A 37 -1.98 5.70 -9.53
N LEU A 38 -2.04 6.44 -10.61
CA LEU A 38 -3.12 7.38 -10.92
C LEU A 38 -4.08 6.80 -11.96
N GLY A 39 -5.32 7.16 -11.84
CA GLY A 39 -6.36 6.85 -12.82
C GLY A 39 -7.77 7.12 -12.29
N PRO A 40 -8.77 7.23 -13.16
CA PRO A 40 -10.15 7.43 -12.76
C PRO A 40 -10.68 6.24 -11.94
N SER A 41 -11.83 6.43 -11.28
CA SER A 41 -12.52 5.31 -10.62
C SER A 41 -12.83 4.21 -11.64
N GLY A 42 -12.69 2.94 -11.24
CA GLY A 42 -12.90 1.80 -12.13
C GLY A 42 -11.77 1.50 -13.12
N SER A 43 -10.66 2.23 -13.11
CA SER A 43 -9.52 1.97 -14.03
C SER A 43 -8.68 0.72 -13.70
N GLY A 44 -9.01 -0.03 -12.63
CA GLY A 44 -8.32 -1.27 -12.25
C GLY A 44 -7.24 -1.10 -11.17
N LYS A 45 -7.07 0.09 -10.55
CA LYS A 45 -6.03 0.36 -9.55
C LYS A 45 -6.10 -0.58 -8.34
N SER A 46 -7.27 -0.71 -7.71
CA SER A 46 -7.45 -1.59 -6.54
C SER A 46 -7.27 -3.06 -6.92
N THR A 47 -7.69 -3.47 -8.12
CA THR A 47 -7.42 -4.82 -8.64
C THR A 47 -5.92 -5.06 -8.79
N LEU A 48 -5.18 -4.09 -9.35
CA LEU A 48 -3.73 -4.17 -9.46
C LEU A 48 -3.07 -4.28 -8.08
N LEU A 49 -3.49 -3.43 -7.12
CA LEU A 49 -2.97 -3.45 -5.75
C LEU A 49 -3.23 -4.80 -5.08
N ASN A 50 -4.43 -5.37 -5.24
CA ASN A 50 -4.81 -6.66 -4.67
C ASN A 50 -3.97 -7.80 -5.25
N ILE A 51 -3.70 -7.80 -6.55
CA ILE A 51 -2.83 -8.83 -7.18
C ILE A 51 -1.39 -8.67 -6.68
N VAL A 52 -0.86 -7.44 -6.66
CA VAL A 52 0.49 -7.17 -6.15
C VAL A 52 0.62 -7.59 -4.69
N GLY A 53 -0.43 -7.37 -3.91
CA GLY A 53 -0.49 -7.76 -2.51
C GLY A 53 -0.81 -9.24 -2.25
N GLY A 54 -1.07 -10.04 -3.28
CA GLY A 54 -1.45 -11.45 -3.13
C GLY A 54 -2.81 -11.66 -2.47
N MET A 55 -3.70 -10.68 -2.55
CA MET A 55 -5.10 -10.80 -2.15
C MET A 55 -5.93 -11.51 -3.23
N ASP A 56 -5.62 -11.20 -4.50
CA ASP A 56 -6.23 -11.78 -5.68
C ASP A 56 -5.18 -12.46 -6.56
N ARG A 57 -5.65 -13.35 -7.44
CA ARG A 57 -4.84 -13.98 -8.47
C ARG A 57 -5.22 -13.45 -9.83
N PRO A 58 -4.26 -13.10 -10.69
CA PRO A 58 -4.59 -12.71 -12.06
C PRO A 58 -5.18 -13.89 -12.82
N THR A 59 -6.04 -13.63 -13.79
CA THR A 59 -6.57 -14.63 -14.71
C THR A 59 -5.48 -15.14 -15.66
N SER A 60 -4.51 -14.28 -16.01
CA SER A 60 -3.33 -14.63 -16.81
C SER A 60 -2.18 -13.66 -16.55
N GLY A 61 -0.99 -14.00 -17.05
CA GLY A 61 0.26 -13.29 -16.76
C GLY A 61 0.96 -13.87 -15.55
N ALA A 62 2.09 -13.29 -15.17
CA ALA A 62 2.89 -13.77 -14.06
C ALA A 62 3.50 -12.63 -13.26
N MET A 63 3.72 -12.86 -11.97
CA MET A 63 4.35 -11.91 -11.07
C MET A 63 5.40 -12.63 -10.21
N TRP A 64 6.58 -12.04 -10.15
CA TRP A 64 7.70 -12.56 -9.34
C TRP A 64 8.07 -11.57 -8.24
N TYR A 65 8.28 -12.10 -7.04
CA TYR A 65 8.96 -11.43 -5.95
C TYR A 65 10.36 -12.07 -5.81
N GLY A 66 11.41 -11.30 -6.13
CA GLY A 66 12.73 -11.89 -6.33
C GLY A 66 12.69 -12.99 -7.39
N ASN A 67 13.07 -14.20 -6.99
CA ASN A 67 13.05 -15.39 -7.86
C ASN A 67 11.80 -16.28 -7.65
N GLN A 68 10.85 -15.86 -6.83
CA GLN A 68 9.65 -16.64 -6.54
C GLN A 68 8.48 -16.17 -7.39
N ASN A 69 7.88 -17.08 -8.17
CA ASN A 69 6.62 -16.80 -8.84
C ASN A 69 5.49 -16.71 -7.80
N VAL A 70 4.88 -15.53 -7.68
CA VAL A 70 3.79 -15.26 -6.73
C VAL A 70 2.46 -15.75 -7.27
N THR A 71 2.27 -15.71 -8.59
CA THR A 71 1.01 -16.10 -9.23
C THR A 71 0.71 -17.59 -9.16
N ASP A 72 1.75 -18.42 -9.03
CA ASP A 72 1.62 -19.89 -8.92
C ASP A 72 1.41 -20.37 -7.46
N LYS A 73 1.47 -19.46 -6.47
CA LYS A 73 1.35 -19.82 -5.05
C LYS A 73 -0.05 -20.32 -4.70
N THR A 74 -0.14 -21.29 -3.80
CA THR A 74 -1.40 -21.70 -3.17
C THR A 74 -1.96 -20.59 -2.28
N LEU A 75 -3.21 -20.70 -1.83
CA LEU A 75 -3.81 -19.71 -0.90
C LEU A 75 -3.01 -19.57 0.39
N ASP A 76 -2.52 -20.69 0.95
CA ASP A 76 -1.68 -20.70 2.15
C ASP A 76 -0.34 -20.01 1.90
N GLN A 77 0.28 -20.25 0.75
CA GLN A 77 1.53 -19.59 0.35
C GLN A 77 1.33 -18.09 0.10
N LEU A 78 0.18 -17.68 -0.44
CA LEU A 78 -0.17 -16.26 -0.56
C LEU A 78 -0.42 -15.62 0.82
N ALA A 79 -0.98 -16.36 1.77
CA ALA A 79 -1.09 -15.89 3.16
C ALA A 79 0.29 -15.64 3.78
N LEU A 80 1.26 -16.53 3.55
CA LEU A 80 2.65 -16.33 3.97
C LEU A 80 3.30 -15.14 3.25
N TYR A 81 3.09 -14.98 1.95
CA TYR A 81 3.56 -13.82 1.19
C TYR A 81 3.02 -12.50 1.78
N ARG A 82 1.71 -12.41 2.06
CA ARG A 82 1.11 -11.24 2.72
C ARG A 82 1.68 -10.99 4.11
N ARG A 83 1.90 -12.08 4.87
CA ARG A 83 2.44 -11.98 6.22
C ARG A 83 3.85 -11.42 6.22
N ASP A 84 4.72 -11.97 5.37
CA ASP A 84 6.17 -11.77 5.45
C ASP A 84 6.67 -10.62 4.58
N VAL A 85 6.02 -10.37 3.43
CA VAL A 85 6.51 -9.42 2.41
C VAL A 85 5.73 -8.12 2.38
N VAL A 86 4.39 -8.17 2.59
CA VAL A 86 3.52 -7.03 2.26
C VAL A 86 2.97 -6.36 3.51
N GLY A 87 3.13 -5.03 3.60
CA GLY A 87 2.34 -4.18 4.49
C GLY A 87 1.18 -3.55 3.73
N PHE A 88 -0.03 -3.51 4.34
CA PHE A 88 -1.20 -2.85 3.76
C PHE A 88 -1.66 -1.67 4.58
N VAL A 89 -1.93 -0.56 3.92
CA VAL A 89 -2.59 0.64 4.46
C VAL A 89 -3.86 0.89 3.64
N PHE A 90 -5.01 0.97 4.30
CA PHE A 90 -6.31 1.12 3.67
C PHE A 90 -6.92 2.50 3.91
N GLN A 91 -7.82 2.91 3.05
CA GLN A 91 -8.54 4.19 3.13
C GLN A 91 -9.34 4.35 4.44
N PHE A 92 -10.01 3.30 4.90
CA PHE A 92 -10.85 3.30 6.10
C PHE A 92 -10.14 2.72 7.33
N PHE A 93 -8.81 2.84 7.40
CA PHE A 93 -7.94 2.47 8.53
C PHE A 93 -7.97 0.97 8.89
N ASN A 94 -9.13 0.33 8.87
CA ASN A 94 -9.38 -1.09 9.22
C ASN A 94 -8.79 -1.48 10.59
N LEU A 95 -8.85 -0.57 11.55
CA LEU A 95 -8.47 -0.87 12.93
C LEU A 95 -9.57 -1.72 13.60
N ILE A 96 -9.15 -2.59 14.51
CA ILE A 96 -10.07 -3.37 15.32
C ILE A 96 -10.59 -2.46 16.44
N PRO A 97 -11.91 -2.15 16.48
CA PRO A 97 -12.44 -1.12 17.39
C PRO A 97 -12.32 -1.47 18.88
N SER A 98 -12.28 -2.76 19.21
CA SER A 98 -12.16 -3.28 20.58
C SER A 98 -10.73 -3.36 21.09
N LEU A 99 -9.74 -3.04 20.26
CA LEU A 99 -8.32 -3.04 20.61
C LEU A 99 -7.80 -1.60 20.68
N THR A 100 -6.91 -1.34 21.62
CA THR A 100 -6.16 -0.08 21.69
C THR A 100 -5.23 0.09 20.48
N ALA A 101 -4.65 1.28 20.31
CA ALA A 101 -3.66 1.56 19.27
C ALA A 101 -2.49 0.57 19.35
N ARG A 102 -1.95 0.34 20.55
CA ARG A 102 -0.88 -0.62 20.80
C ARG A 102 -1.28 -2.04 20.40
N GLU A 103 -2.42 -2.52 20.87
CA GLU A 103 -2.90 -3.88 20.60
C GLU A 103 -3.18 -4.11 19.11
N ASN A 104 -3.68 -3.11 18.37
CA ASN A 104 -3.82 -3.17 16.92
C ASN A 104 -2.47 -3.41 16.22
N VAL A 105 -1.39 -2.80 16.72
CA VAL A 105 -0.03 -2.98 16.18
C VAL A 105 0.57 -4.30 16.64
N GLU A 106 0.42 -4.68 17.92
CA GLU A 106 0.91 -5.94 18.49
C GLU A 106 0.32 -7.17 17.80
N LEU A 107 -0.97 -7.11 17.44
CA LEU A 107 -1.62 -8.19 16.68
C LEU A 107 -0.91 -8.46 15.36
N ALA A 108 -0.51 -7.41 14.63
CA ALA A 108 0.25 -7.59 13.40
C ALA A 108 1.70 -8.04 13.67
N ALA A 109 2.32 -7.53 14.72
CA ALA A 109 3.66 -7.95 15.14
C ALA A 109 3.73 -9.43 15.51
N SER A 110 2.69 -9.97 16.15
CA SER A 110 2.63 -11.38 16.57
C SER A 110 2.69 -12.39 15.41
N LEU A 111 2.41 -11.95 14.19
CA LEU A 111 2.43 -12.81 13.00
C LEU A 111 3.84 -13.15 12.52
N VAL A 112 4.87 -12.35 12.86
CA VAL A 112 6.25 -12.52 12.36
C VAL A 112 7.28 -12.46 13.49
N LYS A 113 8.29 -13.32 13.42
CA LYS A 113 9.34 -13.40 14.45
C LYS A 113 10.26 -12.18 14.49
N SER A 114 10.44 -11.51 13.35
CA SER A 114 11.36 -10.36 13.17
C SER A 114 10.64 -9.01 13.27
N ALA A 115 9.43 -8.97 13.82
CA ALA A 115 8.70 -7.72 14.00
C ALA A 115 9.47 -6.75 14.90
N MET A 116 9.32 -5.44 14.66
CA MET A 116 9.73 -4.44 15.64
C MET A 116 8.76 -4.43 16.82
N LYS A 117 9.14 -3.82 17.93
CA LYS A 117 8.22 -3.62 19.07
C LYS A 117 7.09 -2.67 18.65
N ALA A 118 5.88 -2.88 19.18
CA ALA A 118 4.74 -2.01 18.89
C ALA A 118 5.03 -0.55 19.28
N ASP A 119 5.71 -0.32 20.41
CA ASP A 119 6.10 1.03 20.85
C ASP A 119 7.06 1.70 19.85
N GLU A 120 8.00 0.95 19.26
CA GLU A 120 8.90 1.45 18.22
C GLU A 120 8.12 1.86 16.97
N ALA A 121 7.13 1.06 16.57
CA ALA A 121 6.27 1.38 15.43
C ALA A 121 5.36 2.58 15.71
N LEU A 122 4.83 2.73 16.93
CA LEU A 122 4.04 3.88 17.34
C LEU A 122 4.89 5.15 17.42
N ALA A 123 6.12 5.05 17.90
CA ALA A 123 7.08 6.16 17.90
C ALA A 123 7.40 6.62 16.47
N MET A 124 7.55 5.68 15.53
CA MET A 124 7.80 6.00 14.13
C MET A 124 6.71 6.88 13.51
N VAL A 125 5.46 6.74 13.99
CA VAL A 125 4.30 7.50 13.51
C VAL A 125 3.90 8.68 14.45
N GLY A 126 4.66 8.91 15.51
CA GLY A 126 4.46 10.00 16.48
C GLY A 126 3.21 9.83 17.35
N LEU A 127 2.92 8.61 17.81
CA LEU A 127 1.73 8.26 18.58
C LEU A 127 2.01 7.44 19.84
N GLU A 128 3.21 7.60 20.43
CA GLU A 128 3.59 6.91 21.68
C GLU A 128 2.59 7.21 22.82
N GLU A 129 2.21 8.48 22.97
CA GLU A 129 1.29 8.91 24.02
C GLU A 129 -0.15 8.45 23.78
N ARG A 130 -0.47 7.98 22.56
CA ARG A 130 -1.79 7.46 22.17
C ARG A 130 -1.88 5.94 22.22
N ALA A 131 -0.84 5.25 22.66
CA ALA A 131 -0.76 3.78 22.65
C ALA A 131 -1.93 3.09 23.35
N GLY A 132 -2.42 3.65 24.45
CA GLY A 132 -3.56 3.12 25.22
C GLY A 132 -4.95 3.56 24.75
N HIS A 133 -5.08 4.36 23.69
CA HIS A 133 -6.37 4.85 23.20
C HIS A 133 -7.01 3.86 22.25
N PHE A 134 -8.34 3.75 22.32
CA PHE A 134 -9.15 3.00 21.36
C PHE A 134 -9.38 3.83 20.08
N PRO A 135 -9.67 3.21 18.93
CA PRO A 135 -9.94 3.93 17.67
C PRO A 135 -11.00 5.02 17.82
N SER A 136 -12.05 4.79 18.61
CA SER A 136 -13.11 5.78 18.86
C SER A 136 -12.65 7.05 19.60
N GLN A 137 -11.48 7.04 20.21
CA GLN A 137 -10.87 8.17 20.94
C GLN A 137 -9.84 8.93 20.10
N LEU A 138 -9.66 8.55 18.84
CA LEU A 138 -8.62 9.04 17.94
C LEU A 138 -9.22 9.75 16.73
N SER A 139 -8.57 10.82 16.29
CA SER A 139 -8.90 11.49 15.03
C SER A 139 -8.64 10.58 13.84
N GLY A 140 -9.25 10.87 12.68
CA GLY A 140 -9.03 10.10 11.45
C GLY A 140 -7.54 10.06 11.05
N GLY A 141 -6.84 11.18 11.19
CA GLY A 141 -5.40 11.23 10.91
C GLY A 141 -4.56 10.39 11.89
N GLU A 142 -4.93 10.32 13.18
CA GLU A 142 -4.28 9.43 14.15
C GLU A 142 -4.58 7.96 13.83
N GLN A 143 -5.83 7.61 13.51
CA GLN A 143 -6.20 6.26 13.09
C GLN A 143 -5.42 5.80 11.84
N GLN A 144 -5.27 6.70 10.85
CA GLN A 144 -4.47 6.38 9.66
C GLN A 144 -3.00 6.16 9.99
N ARG A 145 -2.41 6.98 10.86
CA ARG A 145 -1.02 6.76 11.31
C ARG A 145 -0.86 5.44 12.07
N ILE A 146 -1.84 5.01 12.87
CA ILE A 146 -1.83 3.68 13.50
C ILE A 146 -1.93 2.58 12.44
N SER A 147 -2.77 2.75 11.40
CA SER A 147 -2.84 1.82 10.27
C SER A 147 -1.47 1.66 9.59
N VAL A 148 -0.72 2.76 9.41
CA VAL A 148 0.66 2.73 8.92
C VAL A 148 1.57 1.99 9.90
N ALA A 149 1.53 2.29 11.23
CA ALA A 149 2.33 1.60 12.23
C ALA A 149 2.09 0.08 12.22
N ARG A 150 0.81 -0.33 12.13
CA ARG A 150 0.41 -1.73 12.00
C ARG A 150 0.97 -2.39 10.73
N ALA A 151 1.00 -1.67 9.62
CA ALA A 151 1.54 -2.18 8.36
C ALA A 151 3.06 -2.37 8.42
N VAL A 152 3.80 -1.44 9.06
CA VAL A 152 5.26 -1.42 9.05
C VAL A 152 5.91 -2.20 10.20
N VAL A 153 5.17 -2.51 11.29
CA VAL A 153 5.70 -3.25 12.44
C VAL A 153 6.33 -4.59 12.06
N LYS A 154 5.84 -5.22 10.98
CA LYS A 154 6.35 -6.46 10.43
C LYS A 154 7.66 -6.30 9.65
N ARG A 155 8.12 -5.06 9.39
CA ARG A 155 9.24 -4.71 8.50
C ARG A 155 9.02 -5.27 7.09
N PRO A 156 7.93 -4.88 6.42
CA PRO A 156 7.60 -5.43 5.11
C PRO A 156 8.64 -5.04 4.05
N ASP A 157 8.79 -5.88 3.03
CA ASP A 157 9.61 -5.56 1.85
C ASP A 157 8.85 -4.71 0.82
N LEU A 158 7.53 -4.58 0.95
CA LEU A 158 6.66 -3.78 0.09
C LEU A 158 5.48 -3.21 0.89
N LEU A 159 5.28 -1.89 0.83
CA LEU A 159 4.13 -1.22 1.45
C LEU A 159 3.13 -0.83 0.37
N LEU A 160 1.91 -1.32 0.48
CA LEU A 160 0.80 -1.05 -0.43
C LEU A 160 -0.23 -0.17 0.26
N CYS A 161 -0.60 0.95 -0.37
CA CYS A 161 -1.53 1.92 0.17
C CYS A 161 -2.71 2.13 -0.79
N ASP A 162 -3.91 1.84 -0.29
CA ASP A 162 -5.16 2.07 -1.02
C ASP A 162 -5.80 3.37 -0.53
N GLU A 163 -5.73 4.44 -1.34
CA GLU A 163 -6.28 5.76 -1.05
C GLU A 163 -5.94 6.28 0.37
N PRO A 164 -4.66 6.31 0.79
CA PRO A 164 -4.28 6.48 2.20
C PRO A 164 -4.67 7.84 2.78
N THR A 165 -5.07 8.79 1.96
CA THR A 165 -5.47 10.15 2.33
C THR A 165 -6.95 10.45 2.02
N GLY A 166 -7.66 9.54 1.37
CA GLY A 166 -9.01 9.77 0.84
C GLY A 166 -10.11 10.05 1.87
N ALA A 167 -9.86 9.77 3.16
CA ALA A 167 -10.78 10.04 4.27
C ALA A 167 -10.28 11.15 5.22
N LEU A 168 -9.26 11.93 4.81
CA LEU A 168 -8.57 12.89 5.66
C LEU A 168 -8.73 14.32 5.14
N ASP A 169 -8.62 15.30 6.05
CA ASP A 169 -8.44 16.69 5.68
C ASP A 169 -7.02 16.96 5.13
N SER A 170 -6.81 18.11 4.51
CA SER A 170 -5.55 18.49 3.86
C SER A 170 -4.34 18.39 4.78
N LYS A 171 -4.45 18.90 6.02
CA LYS A 171 -3.36 18.88 7.00
C LYS A 171 -2.95 17.46 7.38
N ASN A 172 -3.93 16.59 7.65
CA ASN A 172 -3.68 15.18 7.97
C ASN A 172 -3.18 14.41 6.75
N SER A 173 -3.66 14.75 5.55
CA SER A 173 -3.19 14.18 4.28
C SER A 173 -1.70 14.41 4.07
N ILE A 174 -1.23 15.66 4.18
CA ILE A 174 0.19 16.02 4.10
C ILE A 174 1.01 15.25 5.15
N ALA A 175 0.53 15.19 6.38
CA ALA A 175 1.22 14.47 7.46
C ALA A 175 1.35 12.96 7.17
N VAL A 176 0.33 12.31 6.58
CA VAL A 176 0.39 10.91 6.19
C VAL A 176 1.32 10.70 5.00
N VAL A 177 1.31 11.58 3.99
CA VAL A 177 2.26 11.52 2.86
C VAL A 177 3.69 11.61 3.35
N LYS A 178 3.99 12.60 4.20
CA LYS A 178 5.31 12.75 4.82
C LYS A 178 5.74 11.49 5.56
N LEU A 179 4.83 10.92 6.36
CA LEU A 179 5.08 9.68 7.08
C LEU A 179 5.41 8.51 6.14
N LEU A 180 4.68 8.35 5.03
CA LEU A 180 4.96 7.29 4.05
C LEU A 180 6.33 7.47 3.38
N LEU A 181 6.71 8.71 3.06
CA LEU A 181 8.04 9.03 2.53
C LEU A 181 9.15 8.72 3.55
N ASP A 182 8.94 9.02 4.83
CA ASP A 182 9.89 8.73 5.91
C ASP A 182 10.03 7.22 6.15
N VAL A 183 8.91 6.49 6.17
CA VAL A 183 8.89 5.01 6.26
C VAL A 183 9.67 4.38 5.11
N ARG A 184 9.41 4.83 3.86
CA ARG A 184 10.16 4.40 2.68
C ARG A 184 11.66 4.51 2.89
N LYS A 185 12.12 5.67 3.36
CA LYS A 185 13.56 5.94 3.59
C LYS A 185 14.13 5.09 4.73
N ARG A 186 13.43 5.04 5.88
CA ARG A 186 13.91 4.33 7.09
C ARG A 186 13.99 2.82 6.90
N LEU A 187 13.01 2.22 6.23
CA LEU A 187 12.94 0.78 6.01
C LEU A 187 13.55 0.34 4.67
N ASN A 188 13.97 1.28 3.81
CA ASN A 188 14.36 1.00 2.42
C ASN A 188 13.32 0.12 1.68
N CYS A 189 12.05 0.34 2.02
CA CYS A 189 10.90 -0.40 1.54
C CYS A 189 10.18 0.44 0.47
N PRO A 190 9.96 -0.06 -0.75
CA PRO A 190 9.16 0.67 -1.71
C PRO A 190 7.72 0.82 -1.22
N VAL A 191 7.14 1.94 -1.55
CA VAL A 191 5.74 2.27 -1.30
C VAL A 191 5.03 2.37 -2.63
N MET A 192 3.97 1.61 -2.82
CA MET A 192 3.06 1.75 -3.96
C MET A 192 1.71 2.21 -3.45
N THR A 193 1.32 3.42 -3.80
CA THR A 193 0.03 3.99 -3.43
C THR A 193 -0.86 4.16 -4.64
N ILE A 194 -2.12 3.78 -4.51
CA ILE A 194 -3.14 4.08 -5.50
C ILE A 194 -3.98 5.25 -5.01
N THR A 195 -4.28 6.19 -5.88
CA THR A 195 -5.08 7.36 -5.56
C THR A 195 -5.70 7.98 -6.81
N HIS A 196 -6.73 8.78 -6.62
CA HIS A 196 -7.30 9.64 -7.64
C HIS A 196 -6.83 11.10 -7.50
N ASN A 197 -6.08 11.42 -6.42
CA ASN A 197 -5.54 12.77 -6.21
C ASN A 197 -4.22 12.95 -6.98
N PRO A 198 -4.16 13.85 -7.98
CA PRO A 198 -2.97 14.08 -8.78
C PRO A 198 -1.80 14.70 -8.00
N GLU A 199 -2.08 15.42 -6.91
CA GLU A 199 -1.03 16.04 -6.06
C GLU A 199 -0.05 14.98 -5.50
N MET A 200 -0.53 13.76 -5.23
CA MET A 200 0.32 12.65 -4.80
C MET A 200 1.42 12.30 -5.81
N ALA A 201 1.20 12.58 -7.10
CA ALA A 201 2.20 12.32 -8.13
C ALA A 201 3.46 13.18 -7.99
N LEU A 202 3.32 14.39 -7.42
CA LEU A 202 4.43 15.33 -7.28
C LEU A 202 5.53 14.81 -6.35
N VAL A 203 5.20 13.97 -5.36
CA VAL A 203 6.17 13.38 -4.42
C VAL A 203 6.67 12.00 -4.86
N ALA A 204 6.12 11.44 -5.95
CA ALA A 204 6.48 10.11 -6.44
C ALA A 204 7.81 10.12 -7.18
N ASP A 205 8.59 9.04 -7.06
CA ASP A 205 9.72 8.79 -7.95
C ASP A 205 9.23 8.31 -9.33
N ARG A 206 8.09 7.56 -9.33
CA ARG A 206 7.47 7.08 -10.58
C ARG A 206 5.95 7.14 -10.48
N ILE A 207 5.33 7.49 -11.61
CA ILE A 207 3.87 7.59 -11.72
C ILE A 207 3.40 6.56 -12.75
N PHE A 208 2.45 5.73 -12.34
CA PHE A 208 1.79 4.74 -13.19
C PHE A 208 0.40 5.25 -13.55
N HIS A 209 0.16 5.52 -14.83
CA HIS A 209 -1.12 6.01 -15.31
C HIS A 209 -1.99 4.85 -15.77
N MET A 210 -3.10 4.61 -15.07
CA MET A 210 -4.06 3.56 -15.39
C MET A 210 -5.33 4.11 -16.01
N LYS A 211 -5.81 3.44 -17.06
CA LYS A 211 -7.10 3.72 -17.71
C LYS A 211 -7.68 2.43 -18.27
N ASP A 212 -8.96 2.18 -18.04
CA ASP A 212 -9.75 1.07 -18.63
C ASP A 212 -9.08 -0.32 -18.47
N GLY A 213 -8.41 -0.54 -17.34
CA GLY A 213 -7.69 -1.77 -17.02
C GLY A 213 -6.27 -1.87 -17.59
N GLU A 214 -5.79 -0.83 -18.27
CA GLU A 214 -4.47 -0.79 -18.91
C GLU A 214 -3.52 0.17 -18.17
N LEU A 215 -2.25 -0.17 -18.12
CA LEU A 215 -1.17 0.71 -17.73
C LEU A 215 -0.70 1.46 -18.98
N ILE A 216 -1.26 2.65 -19.20
CA ILE A 216 -1.06 3.41 -20.44
C ILE A 216 0.28 4.14 -20.51
N ARG A 217 0.87 4.47 -19.35
CA ARG A 217 2.14 5.17 -19.25
C ARG A 217 2.79 4.94 -17.89
N ILE A 218 4.10 4.80 -17.88
CA ILE A 218 4.96 4.92 -16.71
C ILE A 218 5.82 6.17 -16.90
N GLU A 219 5.82 7.04 -15.93
CA GLU A 219 6.55 8.30 -15.93
C GLU A 219 7.55 8.30 -14.78
N ASP A 220 8.82 8.53 -15.07
CA ASP A 220 9.84 8.77 -14.06
C ASP A 220 9.79 10.27 -13.69
N ASN A 221 9.73 10.59 -12.40
CA ASN A 221 9.79 11.96 -11.90
C ASN A 221 11.23 12.26 -11.47
N GLU A 222 11.90 13.12 -12.24
CA GLU A 222 13.31 13.45 -12.01
C GLU A 222 13.53 14.37 -10.79
N ALA A 223 12.49 15.08 -10.34
CA ALA A 223 12.56 16.03 -9.23
C ALA A 223 11.30 15.94 -8.32
N PRO A 224 11.15 14.84 -7.55
CA PRO A 224 10.05 14.72 -6.59
C PRO A 224 10.11 15.84 -5.57
N CYS A 225 8.97 16.52 -5.34
CA CYS A 225 8.87 17.54 -4.30
C CYS A 225 8.78 16.91 -2.90
N THR A 226 8.88 17.74 -1.87
CA THR A 226 8.64 17.32 -0.48
C THR A 226 7.14 17.31 -0.17
N ALA A 227 6.72 16.63 0.90
CA ALA A 227 5.31 16.61 1.29
C ALA A 227 4.80 18.00 1.70
N GLU A 228 5.68 18.88 2.19
CA GLU A 228 5.37 20.26 2.61
C GLU A 228 5.09 21.20 1.43
N GLU A 229 5.50 20.84 0.24
CA GLU A 229 5.28 21.62 -0.99
C GLU A 229 3.97 21.26 -1.70
N LEU A 230 3.22 20.28 -1.17
CA LEU A 230 1.92 19.90 -1.72
C LEU A 230 0.86 20.95 -1.39
N ASP A 231 0.11 21.36 -2.39
CA ASP A 231 -1.08 22.21 -2.26
C ASP A 231 -2.33 21.31 -2.28
N TRP A 232 -2.79 20.92 -1.08
CA TRP A 232 -3.77 19.85 -0.90
C TRP A 232 -5.19 20.37 -0.72
#